data_7c7f2bea0ff2ee19c1b0dd8a52ce1816
#
_entry.id   7c7f2bea0ff2ee19c1b0dd8a52ce1816
#
_cell.length_a   1.000
_cell.length_b   1.000
_cell.length_c   1.000
_cell.angle_alpha   90.00
_cell.angle_beta   90.00
_cell.angle_gamma   90.00
#
_symmetry.space_group_name_H-M   'P 1'
#
loop_
_entity.id
_entity.type
_entity.pdbx_description
1 polymer ?
#
loop_
_entity_poly.entity_id
_entity_poly.type
_entity_poly.pdbx_seq_one_letter_code
_entity_poly.pdbx_strand_id
1 'polypeptide(L)'
;MLVEWIIGKFNPGLKDRSSLAIVNWAFRWVIRLSGTKVIAIGEENIPTDTAVLYVGNHRSFFDVVLTYVRVPRPTGYIAKKEMLKWPLLNIWMKDLHCLFLDRQDIKAGLKTILQAIEKAKNGISICIFPEGTRNKTQDTFLPFHEGSFKIAEKANVPIIPMTIVNSAAVFEDHFPKIKKATVVIEYGKPIYPKELDKETRKSMGTYVQNIISETYFKNKELI
;
A
#
# COMPACT_ATOMS: atom_id res chain seq x y z
N MET A 1 -21.83 6.12 3.16
CA MET A 1 -22.09 5.19 2.05
C MET A 1 -23.17 5.68 1.11
N LEU A 2 -24.45 5.89 1.55
CA LEU A 2 -25.50 6.43 0.66
C LEU A 2 -25.12 7.83 0.11
N VAL A 3 -24.62 8.70 0.95
CA VAL A 3 -24.16 10.05 0.56
C VAL A 3 -23.03 9.96 -0.48
N GLU A 4 -22.02 9.10 -0.26
CA GLU A 4 -20.91 8.90 -1.20
C GLU A 4 -21.38 8.33 -2.55
N TRP A 5 -22.39 7.45 -2.53
CA TRP A 5 -22.99 6.93 -3.75
C TRP A 5 -23.72 8.03 -4.54
N ILE A 6 -24.46 8.91 -3.84
CA ILE A 6 -25.13 10.07 -4.48
C ILE A 6 -24.08 11.03 -5.06
N ILE A 7 -23.09 11.42 -4.26
CA ILE A 7 -22.00 12.31 -4.72
C ILE A 7 -21.32 11.74 -5.97
N GLY A 8 -21.05 10.43 -5.97
CA GLY A 8 -20.37 9.76 -7.08
C GLY A 8 -21.14 9.77 -8.40
N LYS A 9 -22.48 9.90 -8.36
CA LYS A 9 -23.30 10.06 -9.58
C LYS A 9 -23.13 11.44 -10.25
N PHE A 10 -22.87 12.46 -9.46
CA PHE A 10 -22.81 13.85 -9.94
C PHE A 10 -21.36 14.35 -10.06
N ASN A 11 -20.47 13.92 -9.16
CA ASN A 11 -19.09 14.36 -9.14
C ASN A 11 -18.14 13.25 -8.62
N PRO A 12 -17.64 12.37 -9.51
CA PRO A 12 -16.73 11.30 -9.10
C PRO A 12 -15.47 11.78 -8.39
N GLY A 13 -14.87 12.90 -8.82
CA GLY A 13 -13.67 13.45 -8.19
C GLY A 13 -13.92 13.99 -6.78
N LEU A 14 -15.13 14.49 -6.49
CA LEU A 14 -15.50 14.87 -5.14
C LEU A 14 -15.69 13.62 -4.27
N LYS A 15 -16.32 12.56 -4.80
CA LYS A 15 -16.44 11.28 -4.11
C LYS A 15 -15.09 10.71 -3.72
N ASP A 16 -14.13 10.70 -4.63
CA ASP A 16 -12.79 10.17 -4.36
C ASP A 16 -12.12 10.92 -3.19
N ARG A 17 -12.22 12.25 -3.18
CA ARG A 17 -11.65 13.09 -2.12
C ARG A 17 -12.37 12.94 -0.78
N SER A 18 -13.70 12.91 -0.79
CA SER A 18 -14.49 12.75 0.43
C SER A 18 -14.33 11.36 1.05
N SER A 19 -14.34 10.31 0.23
CA SER A 19 -14.08 8.94 0.68
C SER A 19 -12.68 8.79 1.30
N LEU A 20 -11.67 9.37 0.67
CA LEU A 20 -10.30 9.41 1.21
C LEU A 20 -10.26 10.15 2.55
N ALA A 21 -10.90 11.32 2.65
CA ALA A 21 -10.92 12.12 3.88
C ALA A 21 -11.61 11.39 5.04
N ILE A 22 -12.75 10.74 4.78
CA ILE A 22 -13.49 9.96 5.79
C ILE A 22 -12.66 8.79 6.30
N VAL A 23 -12.04 8.02 5.41
CA VAL A 23 -11.24 6.86 5.82
C VAL A 23 -9.97 7.30 6.55
N ASN A 24 -9.32 8.38 6.10
CA ASN A 24 -8.17 8.94 6.80
C ASN A 24 -8.55 9.43 8.21
N TRP A 25 -9.71 10.06 8.37
CA TRP A 25 -10.23 10.44 9.68
C TRP A 25 -10.44 9.20 10.57
N ALA A 26 -11.11 8.18 10.06
CA ALA A 26 -11.34 6.94 10.82
C ALA A 26 -10.03 6.24 11.21
N PHE A 27 -9.08 6.11 10.28
CA PHE A 27 -7.79 5.46 10.55
C PHE A 27 -6.91 6.25 11.51
N ARG A 28 -6.96 7.60 11.48
CA ARG A 28 -6.28 8.42 12.50
C ARG A 28 -6.82 8.14 13.89
N TRP A 29 -8.13 7.93 14.04
CA TRP A 29 -8.72 7.52 15.32
C TRP A 29 -8.28 6.11 15.73
N VAL A 30 -8.23 5.15 14.79
CA VAL A 30 -7.70 3.81 15.09
C VAL A 30 -6.26 3.87 15.59
N ILE A 31 -5.39 4.64 14.93
CA ILE A 31 -3.99 4.83 15.35
C ILE A 31 -3.93 5.48 16.74
N ARG A 32 -4.73 6.52 16.98
CA ARG A 32 -4.75 7.22 18.28
C ARG A 32 -5.21 6.30 19.40
N LEU A 33 -6.30 5.56 19.18
CA LEU A 33 -6.88 4.65 20.18
C LEU A 33 -5.98 3.42 20.44
N SER A 34 -5.24 2.94 19.44
CA SER A 34 -4.25 1.87 19.62
C SER A 34 -3.05 2.32 20.46
N GLY A 35 -2.85 3.63 20.66
CA GLY A 35 -1.68 4.18 21.31
C GLY A 35 -0.38 4.01 20.51
N THR A 36 -0.49 3.73 19.22
CA THR A 36 0.67 3.54 18.34
C THR A 36 1.38 4.87 18.11
N LYS A 37 2.68 4.91 18.41
CA LYS A 37 3.56 6.02 18.02
C LYS A 37 4.13 5.72 16.63
N VAL A 38 3.98 6.66 15.71
CA VAL A 38 4.51 6.51 14.35
C VAL A 38 5.65 7.49 14.11
N ILE A 39 6.79 6.97 13.66
CA ILE A 39 7.91 7.74 13.14
C ILE A 39 7.83 7.62 11.62
N ALA A 40 7.44 8.71 10.95
CA ALA A 40 7.37 8.78 9.50
C ALA A 40 8.57 9.53 8.95
N ILE A 41 9.24 8.95 7.96
CA ILE A 41 10.46 9.47 7.33
C ILE A 41 10.24 9.49 5.82
N GLY A 42 10.68 10.55 5.15
CA GLY A 42 10.68 10.63 3.69
C GLY A 42 9.30 10.84 3.06
N GLU A 43 8.31 11.34 3.80
CA GLU A 43 6.99 11.67 3.22
C GLU A 43 7.11 12.72 2.09
N GLU A 44 8.11 13.58 2.15
CA GLU A 44 8.48 14.56 1.13
C GLU A 44 8.96 13.95 -0.19
N ASN A 45 9.36 12.68 -0.18
CA ASN A 45 9.76 11.94 -1.38
C ASN A 45 8.55 11.54 -2.24
N ILE A 46 7.33 11.63 -1.69
CA ILE A 46 6.12 11.20 -2.40
C ILE A 46 5.69 12.29 -3.38
N PRO A 47 5.72 12.05 -4.71
CA PRO A 47 5.19 13.00 -5.69
C PRO A 47 3.71 13.31 -5.43
N THR A 48 3.35 14.59 -5.46
CA THR A 48 1.97 15.04 -5.24
C THR A 48 1.23 15.34 -6.54
N ASP A 49 1.95 15.46 -7.65
CA ASP A 49 1.47 15.85 -8.99
C ASP A 49 1.17 14.64 -9.89
N THR A 50 1.74 13.48 -9.61
CA THR A 50 1.55 12.26 -10.39
C THR A 50 1.11 11.06 -9.55
N ALA A 51 0.50 10.06 -10.18
CA ALA A 51 0.24 8.78 -9.55
C ALA A 51 1.56 8.03 -9.31
N VAL A 52 1.59 7.19 -8.27
CA VAL A 52 2.76 6.39 -7.92
C VAL A 52 2.36 4.94 -7.64
N LEU A 53 3.32 4.04 -7.73
CA LEU A 53 3.20 2.68 -7.20
C LEU A 53 3.93 2.61 -5.86
N TYR A 54 3.18 2.57 -4.75
CA TYR A 54 3.76 2.25 -3.44
C TYR A 54 4.04 0.75 -3.36
N VAL A 55 5.25 0.41 -2.97
CA VAL A 55 5.69 -0.98 -2.78
C VAL A 55 6.23 -1.14 -1.38
N GLY A 56 5.61 -1.98 -0.56
CA GLY A 56 6.00 -2.15 0.84
C GLY A 56 6.17 -3.61 1.25
N ASN A 57 6.90 -3.83 2.35
CA ASN A 57 6.88 -5.09 3.09
C ASN A 57 5.59 -5.21 3.91
N HIS A 58 5.13 -6.44 4.18
CA HIS A 58 3.82 -6.68 4.78
C HIS A 58 3.87 -7.65 5.95
N ARG A 59 3.53 -7.16 7.15
CA ARG A 59 3.49 -7.98 8.37
C ARG A 59 2.19 -7.87 9.16
N SER A 60 1.43 -6.78 8.98
CA SER A 60 0.30 -6.45 9.83
C SER A 60 -0.89 -5.92 9.04
N PHE A 61 -2.09 -6.08 9.57
CA PHE A 61 -3.25 -5.30 9.15
C PHE A 61 -3.02 -3.79 9.37
N PHE A 62 -2.24 -3.45 10.40
CA PHE A 62 -1.89 -2.07 10.69
C PHE A 62 -1.02 -1.42 9.60
N ASP A 63 -0.32 -2.19 8.75
CA ASP A 63 0.41 -1.62 7.61
C ASP A 63 -0.50 -0.78 6.74
N VAL A 64 -1.71 -1.27 6.45
CA VAL A 64 -2.70 -0.52 5.66
C VAL A 64 -3.19 0.71 6.41
N VAL A 65 -3.56 0.57 7.69
CA VAL A 65 -4.07 1.68 8.51
C VAL A 65 -3.04 2.80 8.64
N LEU A 66 -1.78 2.42 8.90
CA LEU A 66 -0.68 3.35 9.15
C LEU A 66 -0.22 4.08 7.89
N THR A 67 -0.24 3.41 6.75
CA THR A 67 0.22 3.99 5.48
C THR A 67 -0.88 4.75 4.76
N TYR A 68 -2.14 4.31 4.87
CA TYR A 68 -3.26 4.94 4.18
C TYR A 68 -3.49 6.41 4.61
N VAL A 69 -3.28 6.73 5.88
CA VAL A 69 -3.41 8.12 6.38
C VAL A 69 -2.36 9.09 5.84
N ARG A 70 -1.36 8.58 5.12
CA ARG A 70 -0.20 9.32 4.59
C ARG A 70 -0.23 9.48 3.08
N VAL A 71 -1.18 8.85 2.40
CA VAL A 71 -1.28 9.04 0.95
C VAL A 71 -1.87 10.42 0.63
N PRO A 72 -1.20 11.23 -0.22
CA PRO A 72 -1.64 12.60 -0.51
C PRO A 72 -2.79 12.66 -1.52
N ARG A 73 -3.12 11.54 -2.16
CA ARG A 73 -4.08 11.47 -3.26
C ARG A 73 -4.83 10.13 -3.27
N PRO A 74 -5.93 10.00 -4.05
CA PRO A 74 -6.64 8.73 -4.20
C PRO A 74 -5.70 7.59 -4.53
N THR A 75 -5.72 6.54 -3.68
CA THR A 75 -4.80 5.41 -3.75
C THR A 75 -5.58 4.12 -3.54
N GLY A 76 -5.52 3.21 -4.51
CA GLY A 76 -6.09 1.88 -4.42
C GLY A 76 -5.09 0.86 -3.89
N TYR A 77 -5.45 0.10 -2.86
CA TYR A 77 -4.64 -1.01 -2.36
C TYR A 77 -5.01 -2.31 -3.06
N ILE A 78 -4.00 -3.12 -3.39
CA ILE A 78 -4.24 -4.48 -3.90
C ILE A 78 -4.46 -5.40 -2.71
N ALA A 79 -5.69 -5.86 -2.56
CA ALA A 79 -6.15 -6.67 -1.44
C ALA A 79 -6.44 -8.11 -1.87
N LYS A 80 -6.57 -9.01 -0.91
CA LYS A 80 -6.97 -10.40 -1.13
C LYS A 80 -8.45 -10.47 -1.53
N LYS A 81 -8.82 -11.32 -2.52
CA LYS A 81 -10.20 -11.42 -3.03
C LYS A 81 -11.24 -11.77 -1.96
N GLU A 82 -10.84 -12.50 -0.93
CA GLU A 82 -11.73 -12.90 0.16
C GLU A 82 -12.27 -11.71 0.95
N MET A 83 -11.58 -10.56 0.91
CA MET A 83 -12.07 -9.32 1.55
C MET A 83 -13.34 -8.77 0.88
N LEU A 84 -13.65 -9.20 -0.36
CA LEU A 84 -14.93 -8.90 -0.99
C LEU A 84 -16.15 -9.44 -0.20
N LYS A 85 -15.94 -10.48 0.62
CA LYS A 85 -16.98 -11.08 1.45
C LYS A 85 -17.24 -10.31 2.76
N TRP A 86 -16.42 -9.33 3.09
CA TRP A 86 -16.56 -8.56 4.31
C TRP A 86 -17.56 -7.40 4.06
N PRO A 87 -18.75 -7.46 4.68
CA PRO A 87 -19.78 -6.46 4.43
C PRO A 87 -19.28 -5.08 4.92
N LEU A 88 -19.79 -4.03 4.31
CA LEU A 88 -19.43 -2.63 4.54
C LEU A 88 -17.99 -2.30 4.14
N LEU A 89 -17.00 -3.09 4.59
CA LEU A 89 -15.60 -2.86 4.26
C LEU A 89 -15.34 -2.94 2.74
N ASN A 90 -15.94 -3.93 2.07
CA ASN A 90 -15.79 -4.09 0.62
C ASN A 90 -16.31 -2.89 -0.18
N ILE A 91 -17.33 -2.19 0.34
CA ILE A 91 -17.88 -1.01 -0.32
C ILE A 91 -16.90 0.14 -0.19
N TRP A 92 -16.40 0.42 1.02
CA TRP A 92 -15.38 1.43 1.24
C TRP A 92 -14.10 1.15 0.44
N MET A 93 -13.66 -0.11 0.40
CA MET A 93 -12.50 -0.50 -0.41
C MET A 93 -12.70 -0.20 -1.90
N LYS A 94 -13.91 -0.44 -2.43
CA LYS A 94 -14.23 -0.11 -3.83
C LYS A 94 -14.27 1.41 -4.06
N ASP A 95 -14.84 2.16 -3.13
CA ASP A 95 -14.89 3.62 -3.19
C ASP A 95 -13.49 4.24 -3.10
N LEU A 96 -12.54 3.54 -2.49
CA LEU A 96 -11.12 3.89 -2.42
C LEU A 96 -10.27 3.28 -3.55
N HIS A 97 -10.88 2.84 -4.64
CA HIS A 97 -10.20 2.24 -5.80
C HIS A 97 -9.43 0.95 -5.52
N CYS A 98 -9.63 0.30 -4.37
CA CYS A 98 -8.95 -0.96 -4.07
C CYS A 98 -9.29 -2.04 -5.11
N LEU A 99 -8.32 -2.89 -5.39
CA LEU A 99 -8.45 -4.01 -6.32
C LEU A 99 -8.30 -5.32 -5.55
N PHE A 100 -9.00 -6.34 -5.99
CA PHE A 100 -9.08 -7.62 -5.30
C PHE A 100 -8.39 -8.70 -6.14
N LEU A 101 -7.26 -9.17 -5.63
CA LEU A 101 -6.41 -10.14 -6.32
C LEU A 101 -6.78 -11.57 -5.94
N ASP A 102 -7.12 -12.37 -6.94
CA ASP A 102 -7.16 -13.81 -6.82
C ASP A 102 -5.75 -14.39 -7.03
N ARG A 103 -5.17 -14.93 -5.98
CA ARG A 103 -3.81 -15.50 -6.01
C ARG A 103 -3.77 -16.93 -6.51
N GLN A 104 -4.92 -17.59 -6.59
CA GLN A 104 -5.05 -18.97 -7.05
C GLN A 104 -5.36 -19.05 -8.55
N ASP A 105 -5.88 -17.98 -9.13
CA ASP A 105 -6.19 -17.87 -10.56
C ASP A 105 -5.29 -16.87 -11.25
N ILE A 106 -4.33 -17.37 -12.03
CA ILE A 106 -3.35 -16.56 -12.77
C ILE A 106 -4.05 -15.59 -13.74
N LYS A 107 -5.12 -16.04 -14.42
CA LYS A 107 -5.85 -15.18 -15.37
C LYS A 107 -6.58 -14.05 -14.66
N ALA A 108 -7.24 -14.35 -13.54
CA ALA A 108 -7.90 -13.34 -12.71
C ALA A 108 -6.86 -12.39 -12.09
N GLY A 109 -5.72 -12.90 -11.65
CA GLY A 109 -4.60 -12.11 -11.16
C GLY A 109 -4.07 -11.13 -12.22
N LEU A 110 -3.84 -11.61 -13.44
CA LEU A 110 -3.41 -10.75 -14.56
C LEU A 110 -4.45 -9.65 -14.83
N LYS A 111 -5.75 -9.98 -14.84
CA LYS A 111 -6.81 -8.99 -15.01
C LYS A 111 -6.74 -7.89 -13.94
N THR A 112 -6.49 -8.26 -12.69
CA THR A 112 -6.34 -7.30 -11.59
C THR A 112 -5.13 -6.37 -11.81
N ILE A 113 -4.00 -6.90 -12.27
CA ILE A 113 -2.81 -6.09 -12.60
C ILE A 113 -3.10 -5.14 -13.77
N LEU A 114 -3.80 -5.59 -14.80
CA LEU A 114 -4.21 -4.72 -15.91
C LEU A 114 -5.14 -3.59 -15.44
N GLN A 115 -6.08 -3.88 -14.54
CA GLN A 115 -6.91 -2.84 -13.92
C GLN A 115 -6.10 -1.84 -13.08
N ALA A 116 -5.07 -2.32 -12.37
CA ALA A 116 -4.16 -1.44 -11.62
C ALA A 116 -3.37 -0.51 -12.55
N ILE A 117 -2.90 -1.02 -13.69
CA ILE A 117 -2.22 -0.22 -14.71
C ILE A 117 -3.13 0.89 -15.23
N GLU A 118 -4.37 0.56 -15.59
CA GLU A 118 -5.34 1.56 -16.08
C GLU A 118 -5.68 2.61 -15.01
N LYS A 119 -5.85 2.21 -13.75
CA LYS A 119 -6.05 3.17 -12.65
C LYS A 119 -4.85 4.10 -12.50
N ALA A 120 -3.63 3.57 -12.52
CA ALA A 120 -2.41 4.36 -12.40
C ALA A 120 -2.25 5.36 -13.55
N LYS A 121 -2.55 4.97 -14.80
CA LYS A 121 -2.59 5.87 -15.96
C LYS A 121 -3.62 7.00 -15.81
N ASN A 122 -4.72 6.72 -15.12
CA ASN A 122 -5.79 7.69 -14.86
C ASN A 122 -5.57 8.49 -13.56
N GLY A 123 -4.34 8.49 -13.02
CA GLY A 123 -3.96 9.34 -11.91
C GLY A 123 -4.30 8.78 -10.52
N ILE A 124 -4.77 7.53 -10.40
CA ILE A 124 -4.98 6.86 -9.11
C ILE A 124 -3.72 6.11 -8.72
N SER A 125 -3.11 6.46 -7.60
CA SER A 125 -1.96 5.71 -7.09
C SER A 125 -2.35 4.29 -6.69
N ILE A 126 -1.40 3.37 -6.76
CA ILE A 126 -1.61 1.97 -6.36
C ILE A 126 -0.64 1.63 -5.23
N CYS A 127 -1.13 0.93 -4.21
CA CYS A 127 -0.29 0.35 -3.17
C CYS A 127 -0.35 -1.17 -3.24
N ILE A 128 0.81 -1.80 -3.25
CA ILE A 128 0.94 -3.25 -3.29
C ILE A 128 2.00 -3.73 -2.29
N PHE A 129 1.71 -4.87 -1.68
CA PHE A 129 2.66 -5.63 -0.89
C PHE A 129 3.06 -6.88 -1.69
N PRO A 130 4.18 -6.84 -2.43
CA PRO A 130 4.49 -7.86 -3.43
C PRO A 130 4.90 -9.21 -2.83
N GLU A 131 5.06 -9.31 -1.51
CA GLU A 131 5.15 -10.59 -0.80
C GLU A 131 3.90 -11.46 -0.98
N GLY A 132 2.79 -10.84 -1.38
CA GLY A 132 1.53 -11.52 -1.62
C GLY A 132 0.82 -12.00 -0.35
N THR A 133 1.47 -12.02 0.79
CA THR A 133 0.89 -12.38 2.10
C THR A 133 1.59 -11.64 3.22
N ARG A 134 0.98 -11.60 4.41
CA ARG A 134 1.65 -11.07 5.60
C ARG A 134 2.77 -12.03 6.02
N ASN A 135 3.97 -11.52 6.07
CA ASN A 135 5.12 -12.26 6.54
C ASN A 135 5.03 -12.46 8.06
N LYS A 136 5.09 -13.69 8.52
CA LYS A 136 5.02 -14.05 9.94
C LYS A 136 6.39 -14.19 10.60
N THR A 137 7.45 -14.17 9.82
CA THR A 137 8.82 -14.31 10.31
C THR A 137 9.43 -12.93 10.58
N GLN A 138 10.20 -12.83 11.65
CA GLN A 138 10.96 -11.60 11.95
C GLN A 138 12.22 -11.55 11.08
N ASP A 139 12.60 -10.32 10.71
CA ASP A 139 13.87 -10.01 10.07
C ASP A 139 14.16 -10.75 8.75
N THR A 140 13.11 -11.29 8.12
CA THR A 140 13.19 -11.89 6.80
C THR A 140 12.12 -11.31 5.89
N PHE A 141 12.33 -11.42 4.60
CA PHE A 141 11.39 -10.97 3.58
C PHE A 141 11.01 -12.15 2.69
N LEU A 142 9.72 -12.25 2.37
CA LEU A 142 9.30 -13.16 1.31
C LEU A 142 9.67 -12.57 -0.05
N PRO A 143 9.96 -13.40 -1.05
CA PRO A 143 10.32 -12.90 -2.38
C PRO A 143 9.23 -11.99 -2.95
N PHE A 144 9.65 -10.87 -3.54
CA PHE A 144 8.73 -9.95 -4.20
C PHE A 144 8.33 -10.47 -5.57
N HIS A 145 7.03 -10.57 -5.82
CA HIS A 145 6.51 -11.02 -7.12
C HIS A 145 6.76 -9.97 -8.21
N GLU A 146 7.56 -10.32 -9.21
CA GLU A 146 7.95 -9.44 -10.34
C GLU A 146 6.76 -8.87 -11.10
N GLY A 147 5.66 -9.61 -11.21
CA GLY A 147 4.43 -9.14 -11.86
C GLY A 147 3.85 -7.86 -11.27
N SER A 148 4.11 -7.58 -9.98
CA SER A 148 3.66 -6.39 -9.28
C SER A 148 4.24 -5.11 -9.88
N PHE A 149 5.47 -5.16 -10.36
CA PHE A 149 6.21 -4.01 -10.87
C PHE A 149 5.81 -3.61 -12.30
N LYS A 150 5.10 -4.50 -13.01
CA LYS A 150 4.53 -4.19 -14.32
C LYS A 150 3.51 -3.04 -14.26
N ILE A 151 2.95 -2.77 -13.09
CA ILE A 151 2.06 -1.62 -12.88
C ILE A 151 2.82 -0.32 -13.15
N ALA A 152 3.95 -0.11 -12.49
CA ALA A 152 4.76 1.10 -12.67
C ALA A 152 5.35 1.20 -14.08
N GLU A 153 5.89 0.09 -14.60
CA GLU A 153 6.48 0.03 -15.94
C GLU A 153 5.48 0.40 -17.04
N LYS A 154 4.28 -0.19 -17.00
CA LYS A 154 3.27 -0.01 -18.07
C LYS A 154 2.42 1.26 -17.90
N ALA A 155 2.24 1.74 -16.68
CA ALA A 155 1.58 3.01 -16.42
C ALA A 155 2.52 4.21 -16.53
N ASN A 156 3.84 3.97 -16.57
CA ASN A 156 4.87 5.01 -16.57
C ASN A 156 4.79 5.93 -15.35
N VAL A 157 4.67 5.31 -14.16
CA VAL A 157 4.64 6.00 -12.88
C VAL A 157 5.84 5.59 -12.03
N PRO A 158 6.35 6.44 -11.12
CA PRO A 158 7.44 6.07 -10.23
C PRO A 158 6.99 5.05 -9.19
N ILE A 159 7.95 4.24 -8.74
CA ILE A 159 7.81 3.35 -7.60
C ILE A 159 8.31 4.10 -6.36
N ILE A 160 7.52 4.07 -5.29
CA ILE A 160 7.91 4.56 -3.96
C ILE A 160 8.14 3.35 -3.06
N PRO A 161 9.38 2.99 -2.75
CA PRO A 161 9.67 1.98 -1.73
C PRO A 161 9.14 2.46 -0.38
N MET A 162 8.41 1.60 0.31
CA MET A 162 7.78 1.92 1.59
C MET A 162 8.18 0.85 2.60
N THR A 163 9.05 1.22 3.53
CA THR A 163 9.57 0.31 4.56
C THR A 163 8.80 0.49 5.85
N ILE A 164 8.26 -0.61 6.39
CA ILE A 164 7.48 -0.61 7.62
C ILE A 164 8.16 -1.51 8.64
N VAL A 165 8.49 -0.96 9.81
CA VAL A 165 9.16 -1.68 10.90
C VAL A 165 8.25 -1.74 12.12
N ASN A 166 8.16 -2.93 12.72
CA ASN A 166 7.47 -3.18 13.99
C ASN A 166 5.93 -3.05 13.98
N SER A 167 5.28 -3.06 12.84
CA SER A 167 3.81 -2.97 12.78
C SER A 167 3.09 -4.17 13.40
N ALA A 168 3.67 -5.37 13.35
CA ALA A 168 3.09 -6.57 13.94
C ALA A 168 2.97 -6.49 15.47
N ALA A 169 3.85 -5.74 16.13
CA ALA A 169 3.81 -5.50 17.58
C ALA A 169 2.55 -4.76 18.04
N VAL A 170 1.82 -4.11 17.13
CA VAL A 170 0.55 -3.44 17.47
C VAL A 170 -0.57 -4.47 17.67
N PHE A 171 -0.62 -5.53 16.86
CA PHE A 171 -1.74 -6.47 16.89
C PHE A 171 -1.34 -7.94 16.68
N GLU A 172 -0.64 -8.29 15.60
CA GLU A 172 -0.41 -9.70 15.22
C GLU A 172 0.38 -10.47 16.27
N ASP A 173 1.40 -9.86 16.86
CA ASP A 173 2.23 -10.49 17.90
C ASP A 173 1.48 -10.67 19.22
N HIS A 174 0.29 -10.07 19.35
CA HIS A 174 -0.51 -10.08 20.58
C HIS A 174 -1.97 -10.48 20.36
N PHE A 175 -2.29 -11.00 19.18
CA PHE A 175 -3.68 -11.33 18.80
C PHE A 175 -4.43 -12.09 19.93
N PRO A 176 -5.65 -11.69 20.26
CA PRO A 176 -6.48 -10.63 19.65
C PRO A 176 -6.36 -9.23 20.28
N LYS A 177 -5.33 -8.96 21.06
CA LYS A 177 -5.17 -7.72 21.83
C LYS A 177 -4.35 -6.70 21.05
N ILE A 178 -4.79 -5.45 21.05
CA ILE A 178 -4.02 -4.31 20.57
C ILE A 178 -3.08 -3.84 21.66
N LYS A 179 -1.80 -3.62 21.34
CA LYS A 179 -0.81 -3.07 22.27
C LYS A 179 -0.15 -1.82 21.69
N LYS A 180 0.23 -0.92 22.58
CA LYS A 180 1.02 0.25 22.23
C LYS A 180 2.37 -0.19 21.66
N ALA A 181 2.74 0.35 20.53
CA ALA A 181 4.04 0.10 19.89
C ALA A 181 4.54 1.36 19.18
N THR A 182 5.85 1.45 19.01
CA THR A 182 6.45 2.42 18.09
C THR A 182 6.64 1.73 16.75
N VAL A 183 6.13 2.34 15.68
CA VAL A 183 6.25 1.86 14.31
C VAL A 183 7.00 2.89 13.50
N VAL A 184 8.00 2.46 12.72
CA VAL A 184 8.71 3.33 11.78
C VAL A 184 8.21 3.04 10.39
N ILE A 185 7.94 4.11 9.63
CA ILE A 185 7.60 4.04 8.20
C ILE A 185 8.54 4.97 7.46
N GLU A 186 9.28 4.44 6.50
CA GLU A 186 10.14 5.27 5.63
C GLU A 186 9.70 5.12 4.18
N TYR A 187 9.49 6.26 3.52
CA TYR A 187 9.26 6.37 2.09
C TYR A 187 10.58 6.70 1.39
N GLY A 188 11.08 5.77 0.60
CA GLY A 188 12.31 5.93 -0.17
C GLY A 188 12.15 6.92 -1.31
N LYS A 189 13.27 7.27 -1.96
CA LYS A 189 13.27 8.11 -3.17
C LYS A 189 12.49 7.43 -4.29
N PRO A 190 11.81 8.22 -5.16
CA PRO A 190 11.12 7.68 -6.33
C PRO A 190 12.08 6.93 -7.25
N ILE A 191 11.67 5.75 -7.68
CA ILE A 191 12.38 4.94 -8.66
C ILE A 191 11.60 5.00 -9.96
N TYR A 192 12.23 5.50 -11.02
CA TYR A 192 11.63 5.59 -12.36
C TYR A 192 12.06 4.39 -13.20
N PRO A 193 11.17 3.42 -13.51
CA PRO A 193 11.55 2.21 -14.22
C PRO A 193 12.24 2.43 -15.57
N LYS A 194 11.92 3.54 -16.24
CA LYS A 194 12.52 3.88 -17.55
C LYS A 194 13.97 4.35 -17.45
N GLU A 195 14.38 4.87 -16.31
CA GLU A 195 15.74 5.37 -16.07
C GLU A 195 16.72 4.26 -15.69
N LEU A 196 16.19 3.07 -15.37
CA LEU A 196 17.00 1.93 -14.98
C LEU A 196 17.50 1.16 -16.22
N ASP A 197 18.64 0.51 -16.07
CA ASP A 197 19.16 -0.41 -17.09
C ASP A 197 18.25 -1.63 -17.27
N LYS A 198 18.50 -2.37 -18.37
CA LYS A 198 17.64 -3.50 -18.79
C LYS A 198 17.69 -4.66 -17.80
N GLU A 199 18.81 -4.88 -17.11
CA GLU A 199 18.97 -6.00 -16.18
C GLU A 199 18.23 -5.71 -14.87
N THR A 200 18.41 -4.52 -14.29
CA THR A 200 17.69 -4.08 -13.12
C THR A 200 16.17 -4.08 -13.35
N ARG A 201 15.71 -3.69 -14.55
CA ARG A 201 14.27 -3.76 -14.89
C ARG A 201 13.72 -5.19 -14.96
N LYS A 202 14.54 -6.19 -15.29
CA LYS A 202 14.11 -7.59 -15.30
C LYS A 202 13.99 -8.18 -13.89
N SER A 203 14.77 -7.67 -12.94
CA SER A 203 14.82 -8.10 -11.54
C SER A 203 14.35 -6.99 -10.58
N MET A 204 13.33 -6.23 -10.99
CA MET A 204 12.80 -5.09 -10.24
C MET A 204 12.36 -5.47 -8.83
N GLY A 205 11.77 -6.66 -8.68
CA GLY A 205 11.35 -7.19 -7.39
C GLY A 205 12.52 -7.31 -6.43
N THR A 206 13.60 -7.95 -6.86
CA THR A 206 14.83 -8.09 -6.06
C THR A 206 15.47 -6.73 -5.77
N TYR A 207 15.53 -5.84 -6.76
CA TYR A 207 16.11 -4.51 -6.59
C TYR A 207 15.37 -3.68 -5.52
N VAL A 208 14.04 -3.60 -5.61
CA VAL A 208 13.24 -2.84 -4.63
C VAL A 208 13.21 -3.54 -3.28
N GLN A 209 13.20 -4.88 -3.26
CA GLN A 209 13.28 -5.65 -2.01
C GLN A 209 14.58 -5.37 -1.24
N ASN A 210 15.71 -5.28 -1.93
CA ASN A 210 17.00 -4.96 -1.29
C ASN A 210 16.97 -3.56 -0.66
N ILE A 211 16.45 -2.55 -1.37
CA ILE A 211 16.29 -1.18 -0.82
C ILE A 211 15.43 -1.21 0.45
N ILE A 212 14.29 -1.90 0.41
CA ILE A 212 13.39 -2.01 1.57
C ILE A 212 14.06 -2.76 2.71
N SER A 213 14.79 -3.83 2.42
CA SER A 213 15.50 -4.63 3.43
C SER A 213 16.60 -3.83 4.12
N GLU A 214 17.45 -3.13 3.38
CA GLU A 214 18.49 -2.27 3.93
C GLU A 214 17.89 -1.17 4.81
N THR A 215 16.83 -0.52 4.32
CA THR A 215 16.12 0.51 5.09
C THR A 215 15.45 -0.07 6.34
N TYR A 216 14.92 -1.29 6.26
CA TYR A 216 14.31 -1.98 7.39
C TYR A 216 15.31 -2.18 8.53
N PHE A 217 16.50 -2.73 8.24
CA PHE A 217 17.50 -2.99 9.26
C PHE A 217 18.05 -1.69 9.85
N LYS A 218 18.28 -0.67 9.02
CA LYS A 218 18.66 0.68 9.49
C LYS A 218 17.60 1.24 10.46
N ASN A 219 16.33 1.18 10.10
CA ASN A 219 15.25 1.78 10.89
C ASN A 219 14.86 0.96 12.13
N LYS A 220 15.25 -0.30 12.19
CA LYS A 220 15.08 -1.13 13.38
C LYS A 220 15.80 -0.59 14.60
N GLU A 221 16.87 0.18 14.41
CA GLU A 221 17.62 0.85 15.48
C GLU A 221 16.85 2.05 16.10
N LEU A 222 15.71 2.46 15.51
CA LEU A 222 14.91 3.58 15.98
C LEU A 222 13.78 3.16 16.97
N ILE A 223 13.67 1.86 17.27
CA ILE A 223 12.60 1.29 18.10
C ILE A 223 13.14 0.57 19.33
#